data_e7471a341cd059e9123948abc951ae5d
#
_entry.id   e7471a341cd059e9123948abc951ae5d
#
_cell.length_a   1.000
_cell.length_b   1.000
_cell.length_c   1.000
_cell.angle_alpha   90.00
_cell.angle_beta   90.00
_cell.angle_gamma   90.00
#
_symmetry.space_group_name_H-M   'P 1'
#
loop_
_entity.id
_entity.type
_entity.pdbx_description
1 polymer ?
#
loop_
_entity_poly.entity_id
_entity_poly.type
_entity_poly.pdbx_seq_one_letter_code
_entity_poly.pdbx_strand_id
1 'polypeptide(L)'
;MKITGRSAEAIFDSIREGIGGGRLAAGSLLPPVRDLAEQLGVNRNTVAAAYKRLDAAGLASTGGRRGTVVRGLAPAMAREGSAPGLALHDLAGGNPDPRLLPALRLQAAPPRLYGADTVGARMQRLARASLDPHCPAGYALELTHGAVDGIERLLAAWLLPGDRIAVEDPCFLGSLNVLAAGGHAVLPVAVDAHGMQVEALRQALDAGARAVLLTPRAHNPTGASLDGKRARGLRQLLASYPQVAVLIDDHYALLSQQAYHSVLPEDGRRWALLRSLSKALGPDLRVAWLGCDADTAARLRLRLAAGTGWVSHLLQDAASSVLESAPQRAKIAVAGERYQQRLQTLQALLRARGVQTALPMEGLNLWLPLPADSRAQVLALASRGWHVRGGEVFAVAAPGHGLRITCAALGPAQLRQLADDLAAVCGL
;
A
#
# COMPACT_ATOMS: atom_id res chain seq x y z
N MET A 1 14.01 -30.76 10.59
CA MET A 1 13.45 -30.66 11.95
C MET A 1 12.57 -31.88 12.22
N LYS A 2 12.59 -32.47 13.44
CA LYS A 2 11.64 -33.53 13.81
C LYS A 2 10.37 -32.88 14.38
N ILE A 3 9.22 -33.12 13.72
CA ILE A 3 7.90 -32.71 14.23
C ILE A 3 7.55 -33.66 15.37
N THR A 4 6.95 -33.16 16.45
CA THR A 4 6.55 -33.93 17.64
C THR A 4 5.13 -33.59 18.06
N GLY A 5 4.55 -34.44 18.92
CA GLY A 5 3.21 -34.24 19.48
C GLY A 5 2.27 -35.42 19.22
N ARG A 6 1.33 -35.66 20.15
CA ARG A 6 0.31 -36.73 20.07
C ARG A 6 -1.12 -36.21 19.94
N SER A 7 -1.30 -34.89 20.05
CA SER A 7 -2.59 -34.24 19.81
C SER A 7 -2.49 -33.27 18.60
N ALA A 8 -3.64 -32.88 18.03
CA ALA A 8 -3.67 -31.92 16.96
C ALA A 8 -3.05 -30.56 17.37
N GLU A 9 -3.22 -30.17 18.64
CA GLU A 9 -2.65 -28.97 19.21
C GLU A 9 -1.12 -29.07 19.36
N ALA A 10 -0.62 -30.15 19.94
CA ALA A 10 0.81 -30.34 20.13
C ALA A 10 1.56 -30.45 18.79
N ILE A 11 0.98 -31.09 17.77
CA ILE A 11 1.54 -31.13 16.41
C ILE A 11 1.52 -29.73 15.76
N PHE A 12 0.42 -28.99 15.90
CA PHE A 12 0.33 -27.61 15.44
C PHE A 12 1.41 -26.74 16.08
N ASP A 13 1.57 -26.78 17.40
CA ASP A 13 2.57 -26.00 18.13
C ASP A 13 3.99 -26.37 17.74
N SER A 14 4.30 -27.66 17.60
CA SER A 14 5.62 -28.12 17.14
C SER A 14 5.98 -27.57 15.77
N ILE A 15 5.04 -27.58 14.82
CA ILE A 15 5.25 -27.00 13.47
C ILE A 15 5.36 -25.48 13.55
N ARG A 16 4.48 -24.81 14.30
CA ARG A 16 4.52 -23.36 14.51
C ARG A 16 5.86 -22.88 15.07
N GLU A 17 6.40 -23.58 16.08
CA GLU A 17 7.73 -23.30 16.64
C GLU A 17 8.85 -23.53 15.61
N GLY A 18 8.69 -24.56 14.78
CA GLY A 18 9.62 -24.86 13.69
C GLY A 18 9.67 -23.74 12.65
N ILE A 19 8.50 -23.18 12.31
CA ILE A 19 8.35 -22.04 11.41
C ILE A 19 8.92 -20.77 12.08
N GLY A 20 8.50 -20.47 13.30
CA GLY A 20 8.94 -19.30 14.07
C GLY A 20 10.45 -19.27 14.32
N GLY A 21 11.06 -20.42 14.55
CA GLY A 21 12.51 -20.58 14.73
C GLY A 21 13.31 -20.73 13.42
N GLY A 22 12.68 -20.57 12.25
CA GLY A 22 13.34 -20.69 10.94
C GLY A 22 13.78 -22.11 10.54
N ARG A 23 13.44 -23.13 11.33
CA ARG A 23 13.79 -24.53 11.05
C ARG A 23 12.90 -25.18 9.98
N LEU A 24 11.73 -24.58 9.70
CA LEU A 24 10.84 -24.89 8.59
C LEU A 24 10.73 -23.63 7.74
N ALA A 25 11.43 -23.58 6.64
CA ALA A 25 11.45 -22.42 5.76
C ALA A 25 10.14 -22.28 4.97
N ALA A 26 9.79 -21.07 4.59
CA ALA A 26 8.71 -20.81 3.65
C ALA A 26 8.96 -21.58 2.33
N GLY A 27 7.90 -22.14 1.76
CA GLY A 27 7.98 -23.02 0.58
C GLY A 27 8.32 -24.46 0.86
N SER A 28 8.72 -24.84 2.10
CA SER A 28 8.97 -26.23 2.46
C SER A 28 7.67 -27.04 2.45
N LEU A 29 7.73 -28.26 1.95
CA LEU A 29 6.65 -29.23 2.04
C LEU A 29 6.63 -29.86 3.44
N LEU A 30 5.48 -29.84 4.10
CA LEU A 30 5.24 -30.67 5.27
C LEU A 30 5.05 -32.13 4.85
N PRO A 31 5.41 -33.10 5.70
CA PRO A 31 5.18 -34.52 5.41
C PRO A 31 3.72 -34.80 5.06
N PRO A 32 3.41 -35.75 4.15
CA PRO A 32 2.05 -36.18 3.93
C PRO A 32 1.37 -36.59 5.25
N VAL A 33 0.06 -36.30 5.40
CA VAL A 33 -0.71 -36.59 6.61
C VAL A 33 -0.54 -38.04 7.06
N ARG A 34 -0.50 -38.98 6.11
CA ARG A 34 -0.33 -40.41 6.38
C ARG A 34 1.03 -40.68 7.01
N ASP A 35 2.08 -40.14 6.42
CA ASP A 35 3.46 -40.45 6.81
C ASP A 35 3.79 -39.82 8.17
N LEU A 36 3.33 -38.57 8.41
CA LEU A 36 3.47 -37.95 9.72
C LEU A 36 2.66 -38.64 10.81
N ALA A 37 1.48 -39.13 10.51
CA ALA A 37 0.67 -39.90 11.45
C ALA A 37 1.34 -41.22 11.87
N GLU A 38 1.96 -41.92 10.92
CA GLU A 38 2.74 -43.12 11.15
C GLU A 38 4.00 -42.83 11.99
N GLN A 39 4.75 -41.76 11.63
CA GLN A 39 5.94 -41.32 12.38
C GLN A 39 5.65 -40.98 13.86
N LEU A 40 4.48 -40.37 14.11
CA LEU A 40 4.08 -39.92 15.44
C LEU A 40 3.31 -40.96 16.22
N GLY A 41 2.86 -42.06 15.61
CA GLY A 41 2.01 -43.06 16.20
C GLY A 41 0.63 -42.51 16.57
N VAL A 42 0.03 -41.67 15.73
CA VAL A 42 -1.26 -41.02 15.95
C VAL A 42 -2.25 -41.29 14.81
N ASN A 43 -3.52 -41.00 15.02
CA ASN A 43 -4.54 -41.09 13.96
C ASN A 43 -4.31 -40.04 12.86
N ARG A 44 -4.59 -40.41 11.62
CA ARG A 44 -4.48 -39.46 10.45
C ARG A 44 -5.35 -38.24 10.64
N ASN A 45 -6.55 -38.38 11.27
CA ASN A 45 -7.45 -37.26 11.54
C ASN A 45 -6.79 -36.24 12.50
N THR A 46 -5.95 -36.69 13.43
CA THR A 46 -5.20 -35.82 14.36
C THR A 46 -4.21 -34.92 13.60
N VAL A 47 -3.47 -35.49 12.65
CA VAL A 47 -2.54 -34.72 11.80
C VAL A 47 -3.30 -33.82 10.83
N ALA A 48 -4.38 -34.31 10.23
CA ALA A 48 -5.23 -33.49 9.33
C ALA A 48 -5.85 -32.30 10.06
N ALA A 49 -6.29 -32.46 11.30
CA ALA A 49 -6.79 -31.39 12.15
C ALA A 49 -5.68 -30.35 12.46
N ALA A 50 -4.44 -30.80 12.76
CA ALA A 50 -3.29 -29.92 12.95
C ALA A 50 -2.98 -29.10 11.67
N TYR A 51 -2.97 -29.75 10.51
CA TYR A 51 -2.73 -29.08 9.22
C TYR A 51 -3.85 -28.09 8.86
N LYS A 52 -5.10 -28.44 9.13
CA LYS A 52 -6.23 -27.51 8.97
C LYS A 52 -6.08 -26.28 9.88
N ARG A 53 -5.60 -26.46 11.12
CA ARG A 53 -5.28 -25.32 12.02
C ARG A 53 -4.13 -24.47 11.51
N LEU A 54 -3.07 -25.08 10.93
CA LEU A 54 -1.98 -24.33 10.29
C LEU A 54 -2.47 -23.52 9.09
N ASP A 55 -3.36 -24.09 8.28
CA ASP A 55 -3.95 -23.39 7.13
C ASP A 55 -4.83 -22.21 7.60
N ALA A 56 -5.68 -22.45 8.59
CA ALA A 56 -6.51 -21.40 9.21
C ALA A 56 -5.68 -20.30 9.89
N ALA A 57 -4.50 -20.64 10.42
CA ALA A 57 -3.55 -19.69 11.00
C ALA A 57 -2.65 -18.99 9.92
N GLY A 58 -2.83 -19.31 8.65
CA GLY A 58 -2.01 -18.76 7.56
C GLY A 58 -0.55 -19.24 7.54
N LEU A 59 -0.19 -20.23 8.38
CA LEU A 59 1.17 -20.76 8.51
C LEU A 59 1.54 -21.81 7.45
N ALA A 60 0.53 -22.45 6.87
CA ALA A 60 0.67 -23.39 5.77
C ALA A 60 -0.47 -23.23 4.77
N SER A 61 -0.35 -23.81 3.58
CA SER A 61 -1.44 -23.92 2.62
C SER A 61 -1.57 -25.35 2.14
N THR A 62 -2.79 -25.87 2.16
CA THR A 62 -3.11 -27.23 1.70
C THR A 62 -3.50 -27.19 0.22
N GLY A 63 -2.64 -27.66 -0.66
CA GLY A 63 -2.80 -27.60 -2.13
C GLY A 63 -3.24 -28.91 -2.78
N GLY A 64 -4.14 -29.68 -2.21
CA GLY A 64 -4.61 -30.95 -2.77
C GLY A 64 -3.46 -31.89 -3.14
N ARG A 65 -3.27 -32.21 -4.43
CA ARG A 65 -2.19 -33.09 -4.93
C ARG A 65 -0.75 -32.53 -4.70
N ARG A 66 -0.62 -31.23 -4.42
CA ARG A 66 0.69 -30.58 -4.17
C ARG A 66 1.15 -30.70 -2.71
N GLY A 67 0.34 -31.28 -1.84
CA GLY A 67 0.66 -31.43 -0.41
C GLY A 67 0.39 -30.14 0.37
N THR A 68 0.89 -30.11 1.62
CA THR A 68 0.82 -28.94 2.50
C THR A 68 2.16 -28.22 2.51
N VAL A 69 2.15 -26.96 2.08
CA VAL A 69 3.34 -26.10 1.97
C VAL A 69 3.37 -25.10 3.10
N VAL A 70 4.51 -24.96 3.77
CA VAL A 70 4.73 -23.93 4.77
C VAL A 70 4.72 -22.55 4.12
N ARG A 71 3.83 -21.66 4.56
CA ARG A 71 3.85 -20.26 4.11
C ARG A 71 4.95 -19.45 4.78
N GLY A 72 5.40 -19.91 5.96
CA GLY A 72 6.37 -19.19 6.78
C GLY A 72 5.77 -18.01 7.55
N LEU A 73 6.52 -17.47 8.49
CA LEU A 73 6.33 -16.09 8.87
C LEU A 73 6.67 -15.24 7.65
N ALA A 74 5.83 -14.27 7.33
CA ALA A 74 6.11 -13.38 6.22
C ALA A 74 7.57 -12.90 6.33
N PRO A 75 8.41 -13.03 5.28
CA PRO A 75 9.78 -12.55 5.31
C PRO A 75 9.77 -11.11 5.77
N ALA A 76 10.85 -10.65 6.43
CA ALA A 76 10.98 -9.24 6.82
C ALA A 76 10.68 -8.36 5.60
N MET A 77 9.47 -7.79 5.58
CA MET A 77 8.90 -7.20 4.37
C MET A 77 9.62 -5.90 4.06
N ALA A 78 9.90 -5.67 2.79
CA ALA A 78 10.52 -4.44 2.33
C ALA A 78 9.70 -3.23 2.83
N ARG A 79 10.38 -2.25 3.41
CA ARG A 79 9.76 -1.02 3.90
C ARG A 79 10.08 0.12 2.96
N GLU A 80 9.19 1.12 2.92
CA GLU A 80 9.56 2.42 2.36
C GLU A 80 10.67 3.07 3.20
N GLY A 81 11.42 3.95 2.58
CA GLY A 81 12.64 4.49 3.15
C GLY A 81 13.87 3.65 2.85
N SER A 82 15.02 4.20 3.16
CA SER A 82 16.32 3.55 3.02
C SER A 82 17.06 3.58 4.35
N ALA A 83 18.01 2.67 4.55
CA ALA A 83 18.84 2.65 5.74
C ALA A 83 19.60 3.99 5.87
N PRO A 84 19.69 4.57 7.08
CA PRO A 84 20.48 5.77 7.29
C PRO A 84 21.97 5.50 7.05
N GLY A 85 22.71 6.52 6.58
CA GLY A 85 24.16 6.43 6.40
C GLY A 85 24.63 5.78 5.09
N LEU A 86 23.73 5.52 4.12
CA LEU A 86 24.15 5.13 2.77
C LEU A 86 24.93 6.27 2.10
N ALA A 87 26.13 5.95 1.59
CA ALA A 87 26.96 6.89 0.84
C ALA A 87 26.43 7.15 -0.60
N LEU A 88 25.22 6.70 -0.91
CA LEU A 88 24.58 6.80 -2.22
C LEU A 88 23.45 7.85 -2.19
N HIS A 89 23.15 8.44 -3.32
CA HIS A 89 21.94 9.25 -3.48
C HIS A 89 20.70 8.35 -3.35
N ASP A 90 19.91 8.57 -2.30
CA ASP A 90 18.71 7.76 -2.05
C ASP A 90 17.56 8.13 -3.00
N LEU A 91 17.33 7.28 -3.99
CA LEU A 91 16.20 7.31 -4.92
C LEU A 91 15.24 6.12 -4.69
N ALA A 92 15.47 5.32 -3.64
CA ALA A 92 14.64 4.15 -3.29
C ALA A 92 13.59 4.46 -2.20
N GLY A 93 13.75 5.60 -1.49
CA GLY A 93 13.03 5.86 -0.25
C GLY A 93 11.56 6.25 -0.39
N GLY A 94 11.09 6.70 -1.56
CA GLY A 94 9.71 7.16 -1.75
C GLY A 94 9.35 8.43 -0.96
N ASN A 95 10.37 9.19 -0.53
CA ASN A 95 10.21 10.38 0.31
C ASN A 95 9.99 11.67 -0.51
N PRO A 96 9.21 12.64 0.00
CA PRO A 96 9.16 13.99 -0.54
C PRO A 96 10.50 14.72 -0.32
N ASP A 97 10.71 15.83 -1.03
CA ASP A 97 11.85 16.73 -0.81
C ASP A 97 11.67 17.47 0.53
N PRO A 98 12.54 17.27 1.53
CA PRO A 98 12.40 17.91 2.83
C PRO A 98 12.44 19.45 2.76
N ARG A 99 13.07 20.03 1.74
CA ARG A 99 13.13 21.49 1.53
C ARG A 99 11.79 22.10 1.11
N LEU A 100 10.89 21.24 0.56
CA LEU A 100 9.56 21.66 0.12
C LEU A 100 8.48 21.38 1.16
N LEU A 101 8.79 20.64 2.23
CA LEU A 101 7.85 20.40 3.31
C LEU A 101 7.61 21.68 4.13
N PRO A 102 6.37 21.93 4.58
CA PRO A 102 6.08 22.99 5.52
C PRO A 102 6.68 22.68 6.90
N ALA A 103 6.99 23.72 7.66
CA ALA A 103 7.40 23.56 9.04
C ALA A 103 6.18 23.29 9.94
N LEU A 104 6.10 22.10 10.51
CA LEU A 104 5.11 21.77 11.53
C LEU A 104 5.51 22.41 12.87
N ARG A 105 4.55 23.06 13.53
CA ARG A 105 4.73 23.64 14.85
C ARG A 105 3.65 23.12 15.79
N LEU A 106 4.06 22.56 16.91
CA LEU A 106 3.16 22.25 17.99
C LEU A 106 2.83 23.54 18.73
N GLN A 107 1.54 23.83 18.88
CA GLN A 107 1.05 24.97 19.64
C GLN A 107 0.59 24.51 21.01
N ALA A 108 0.76 25.34 22.01
CA ALA A 108 0.15 25.11 23.31
C ALA A 108 -1.38 25.10 23.15
N ALA A 109 -2.00 24.03 23.62
CA ALA A 109 -3.44 23.85 23.58
C ALA A 109 -3.94 23.39 24.96
N PRO A 110 -5.19 23.69 25.31
CA PRO A 110 -5.77 23.17 26.56
C PRO A 110 -5.81 21.61 26.47
N PRO A 111 -5.67 20.95 27.62
CA PRO A 111 -5.71 19.49 27.66
C PRO A 111 -7.05 18.96 27.14
N ARG A 112 -7.01 17.91 26.33
CA ARG A 112 -8.18 17.15 25.87
C ARG A 112 -8.35 15.92 26.76
N LEU A 113 -9.55 15.71 27.24
CA LEU A 113 -9.87 14.59 28.12
C LEU A 113 -10.63 13.50 27.39
N TYR A 114 -10.70 12.31 27.99
CA TYR A 114 -11.56 11.23 27.50
C TYR A 114 -13.02 11.70 27.41
N GLY A 115 -13.72 11.32 26.34
CA GLY A 115 -15.07 11.77 26.05
C GLY A 115 -15.16 13.01 25.16
N ALA A 116 -14.05 13.68 24.87
CA ALA A 116 -14.01 14.72 23.84
C ALA A 116 -14.13 14.10 22.42
N ASP A 117 -14.60 14.93 21.48
CA ASP A 117 -14.65 14.53 20.07
C ASP A 117 -13.28 14.05 19.57
N THR A 118 -13.26 12.93 18.88
CA THR A 118 -12.03 12.33 18.32
C THR A 118 -11.43 13.14 17.17
N VAL A 119 -12.25 13.95 16.50
CA VAL A 119 -11.86 14.85 15.41
C VAL A 119 -12.10 16.29 15.85
N GLY A 120 -11.03 17.07 15.96
CA GLY A 120 -11.12 18.49 16.34
C GLY A 120 -11.85 19.31 15.27
N ALA A 121 -12.63 20.31 15.66
CA ALA A 121 -13.47 21.11 14.77
C ALA A 121 -12.71 21.76 13.60
N ARG A 122 -11.45 22.21 13.81
CA ARG A 122 -10.59 22.74 12.74
C ARG A 122 -10.26 21.67 11.71
N MET A 123 -9.79 20.51 12.19
CA MET A 123 -9.46 19.36 11.34
C MET A 123 -10.69 18.86 10.59
N GLN A 124 -11.85 18.82 11.24
CA GLN A 124 -13.12 18.44 10.62
C GLN A 124 -13.48 19.32 9.43
N ARG A 125 -13.38 20.65 9.57
CA ARG A 125 -13.67 21.60 8.46
C ARG A 125 -12.73 21.36 7.28
N LEU A 126 -11.43 21.21 7.55
CA LEU A 126 -10.42 20.98 6.51
C LEU A 126 -10.62 19.65 5.78
N ALA A 127 -10.88 18.59 6.53
CA ALA A 127 -11.12 17.28 5.98
C ALA A 127 -12.42 17.27 5.13
N ARG A 128 -13.51 17.89 5.64
CA ARG A 128 -14.76 18.02 4.88
C ARG A 128 -14.56 18.81 3.60
N ALA A 129 -13.89 19.94 3.63
CA ALA A 129 -13.59 20.72 2.42
C ALA A 129 -12.87 19.89 1.34
N SER A 130 -12.06 18.93 1.75
CA SER A 130 -11.37 18.00 0.85
C SER A 130 -12.25 16.83 0.38
N LEU A 131 -13.10 16.29 1.24
CA LEU A 131 -13.85 15.05 1.01
C LEU A 131 -15.26 15.28 0.43
N ASP A 132 -15.97 16.36 0.84
CA ASP A 132 -17.36 16.64 0.44
C ASP A 132 -17.59 16.60 -1.08
N PRO A 133 -16.68 17.11 -1.94
CA PRO A 133 -16.89 17.04 -3.38
C PRO A 133 -16.83 15.62 -3.97
N HIS A 134 -16.37 14.63 -3.19
CA HIS A 134 -15.95 13.33 -3.71
C HIS A 134 -16.61 12.14 -2.99
N CYS A 135 -17.18 12.36 -1.82
CA CYS A 135 -17.87 11.33 -1.04
C CYS A 135 -19.39 11.44 -1.21
N PRO A 136 -20.13 10.34 -1.19
CA PRO A 136 -21.58 10.36 -1.13
C PRO A 136 -22.10 11.17 0.07
N ALA A 137 -23.26 11.79 -0.08
CA ALA A 137 -23.88 12.59 1.00
C ALA A 137 -24.09 11.75 2.27
N GLY A 138 -23.92 12.37 3.44
CA GLY A 138 -24.13 11.69 4.73
C GLY A 138 -22.99 10.77 5.16
N TYR A 139 -21.85 10.78 4.48
CA TYR A 139 -20.68 10.00 4.88
C TYR A 139 -20.18 10.38 6.30
N ALA A 140 -19.61 9.40 7.00
CA ALA A 140 -18.89 9.60 8.24
C ALA A 140 -17.44 10.04 7.98
N LEU A 141 -16.95 11.00 8.77
CA LEU A 141 -15.56 11.46 8.77
C LEU A 141 -14.82 10.86 9.95
N GLU A 142 -13.70 10.21 9.68
CA GLU A 142 -12.80 9.64 10.67
C GLU A 142 -11.34 10.08 10.39
N LEU A 143 -10.46 9.86 11.37
CA LEU A 143 -9.02 10.02 11.24
C LEU A 143 -8.31 8.71 11.57
N THR A 144 -7.18 8.47 10.89
CA THR A 144 -6.28 7.35 11.16
C THR A 144 -4.83 7.82 11.24
N HIS A 145 -3.94 6.99 11.82
CA HIS A 145 -2.51 7.28 11.96
C HIS A 145 -1.75 7.09 10.64
N GLY A 146 -2.22 7.78 9.60
CA GLY A 146 -1.77 7.68 8.22
C GLY A 146 -2.55 6.63 7.43
N ALA A 147 -2.38 6.63 6.09
CA ALA A 147 -3.15 5.77 5.19
C ALA A 147 -2.94 4.27 5.47
N VAL A 148 -1.70 3.82 5.71
CA VAL A 148 -1.40 2.40 5.95
C VAL A 148 -2.11 1.87 7.21
N ASP A 149 -2.16 2.65 8.31
CA ASP A 149 -2.94 2.32 9.52
C ASP A 149 -4.44 2.22 9.19
N GLY A 150 -4.94 3.16 8.36
CA GLY A 150 -6.33 3.14 7.91
C GLY A 150 -6.65 1.90 7.07
N ILE A 151 -5.79 1.55 6.13
CA ILE A 151 -5.94 0.35 5.28
C ILE A 151 -5.96 -0.91 6.15
N GLU A 152 -5.00 -1.06 7.08
CA GLU A 152 -4.95 -2.21 7.99
C GLU A 152 -6.25 -2.37 8.77
N ARG A 153 -6.70 -1.31 9.44
CA ARG A 153 -7.89 -1.34 10.30
C ARG A 153 -9.17 -1.61 9.52
N LEU A 154 -9.31 -1.02 8.33
CA LEU A 154 -10.48 -1.23 7.48
C LEU A 154 -10.53 -2.65 6.93
N LEU A 155 -9.41 -3.18 6.42
CA LEU A 155 -9.38 -4.55 5.95
C LEU A 155 -9.67 -5.55 7.07
N ALA A 156 -9.08 -5.34 8.26
CA ALA A 156 -9.35 -6.17 9.42
C ALA A 156 -10.79 -6.02 9.98
N ALA A 157 -11.49 -4.90 9.67
CA ALA A 157 -12.89 -4.71 10.01
C ALA A 157 -13.87 -5.39 9.02
N TRP A 158 -13.44 -5.55 7.76
CA TRP A 158 -14.27 -6.06 6.67
C TRP A 158 -14.04 -7.53 6.35
N LEU A 159 -12.78 -8.00 6.50
CA LEU A 159 -12.31 -9.29 6.01
C LEU A 159 -11.83 -10.21 7.14
N LEU A 160 -11.86 -11.49 6.84
CA LEU A 160 -11.24 -12.53 7.65
C LEU A 160 -9.94 -13.03 6.98
N PRO A 161 -8.99 -13.62 7.74
CA PRO A 161 -7.85 -14.31 7.15
C PRO A 161 -8.32 -15.34 6.10
N GLY A 162 -7.67 -15.33 4.93
CA GLY A 162 -8.04 -16.14 3.77
C GLY A 162 -9.06 -15.52 2.81
N ASP A 163 -9.75 -14.45 3.20
CA ASP A 163 -10.60 -13.69 2.26
C ASP A 163 -9.76 -13.10 1.12
N ARG A 164 -10.36 -13.08 -0.08
CA ARG A 164 -9.72 -12.59 -1.30
C ARG A 164 -9.89 -11.08 -1.45
N ILE A 165 -8.81 -10.41 -1.82
CA ILE A 165 -8.82 -8.97 -2.09
C ILE A 165 -8.19 -8.69 -3.46
N ALA A 166 -8.86 -7.90 -4.29
CA ALA A 166 -8.34 -7.39 -5.55
C ALA A 166 -7.45 -6.18 -5.29
N VAL A 167 -6.22 -6.20 -5.78
CA VAL A 167 -5.26 -5.10 -5.66
C VAL A 167 -4.52 -4.88 -6.97
N GLU A 168 -4.03 -3.68 -7.17
CA GLU A 168 -3.19 -3.31 -8.31
C GLU A 168 -1.91 -4.17 -8.37
N ASP A 169 -1.49 -4.57 -9.56
CA ASP A 169 -0.21 -5.26 -9.81
C ASP A 169 0.57 -4.49 -10.88
N PRO A 170 1.69 -3.86 -10.52
CA PRO A 170 2.37 -3.86 -9.21
C PRO A 170 1.60 -3.09 -8.13
N CYS A 171 1.90 -3.37 -6.84
CA CYS A 171 1.20 -2.81 -5.68
C CYS A 171 2.16 -2.13 -4.70
N PHE A 172 1.68 -1.12 -3.99
CA PHE A 172 2.45 -0.41 -2.96
C PHE A 172 2.90 -1.33 -1.82
N LEU A 173 4.17 -1.23 -1.41
CA LEU A 173 4.78 -2.08 -0.38
C LEU A 173 4.01 -2.07 0.95
N GLY A 174 3.57 -0.89 1.40
CA GLY A 174 2.81 -0.77 2.64
C GLY A 174 1.51 -1.56 2.60
N SER A 175 0.82 -1.57 1.46
CA SER A 175 -0.40 -2.34 1.24
C SER A 175 -0.10 -3.84 1.20
N LEU A 176 0.93 -4.27 0.48
CA LEU A 176 1.36 -5.68 0.45
C LEU A 176 1.69 -6.20 1.86
N ASN A 177 2.36 -5.38 2.67
CA ASN A 177 2.69 -5.72 4.06
C ASN A 177 1.43 -5.91 4.91
N VAL A 178 0.45 -5.02 4.78
CA VAL A 178 -0.85 -5.13 5.48
C VAL A 178 -1.59 -6.39 5.06
N LEU A 179 -1.65 -6.67 3.76
CA LEU A 179 -2.35 -7.83 3.22
C LEU A 179 -1.75 -9.15 3.71
N ALA A 180 -0.42 -9.22 3.72
CA ALA A 180 0.28 -10.40 4.22
C ALA A 180 0.12 -10.56 5.75
N ALA A 181 0.22 -9.47 6.51
CA ALA A 181 -0.01 -9.50 7.97
C ALA A 181 -1.44 -9.92 8.33
N GLY A 182 -2.44 -9.51 7.53
CA GLY A 182 -3.84 -9.91 7.68
C GLY A 182 -4.14 -11.33 7.18
N GLY A 183 -3.20 -12.01 6.54
CA GLY A 183 -3.40 -13.36 5.98
C GLY A 183 -4.38 -13.39 4.81
N HIS A 184 -4.54 -12.28 4.09
CA HIS A 184 -5.48 -12.18 2.97
C HIS A 184 -4.93 -12.85 1.70
N ALA A 185 -5.81 -13.45 0.91
CA ALA A 185 -5.49 -13.97 -0.41
C ALA A 185 -5.58 -12.86 -1.46
N VAL A 186 -4.46 -12.53 -2.08
CA VAL A 186 -4.38 -11.41 -3.02
C VAL A 186 -4.72 -11.84 -4.43
N LEU A 187 -5.61 -11.09 -5.11
CA LEU A 187 -5.93 -11.22 -6.53
C LEU A 187 -5.33 -10.04 -7.28
N PRO A 188 -4.37 -10.27 -8.17
CA PRO A 188 -3.71 -9.21 -8.92
C PRO A 188 -4.64 -8.61 -9.97
N VAL A 189 -4.63 -7.28 -10.08
CA VAL A 189 -5.35 -6.54 -11.12
C VAL A 189 -4.35 -5.69 -11.89
N ALA A 190 -4.21 -5.95 -13.17
CA ALA A 190 -3.26 -5.24 -14.04
C ALA A 190 -3.52 -3.73 -14.06
N VAL A 191 -2.42 -2.97 -14.11
CA VAL A 191 -2.40 -1.50 -14.20
C VAL A 191 -1.77 -1.08 -15.52
N ASP A 192 -2.35 -0.07 -16.16
CA ASP A 192 -1.76 0.63 -17.31
C ASP A 192 -1.56 2.13 -17.01
N ALA A 193 -1.28 2.94 -18.02
CA ALA A 193 -1.09 4.39 -17.88
C ALA A 193 -2.31 5.12 -17.27
N HIS A 194 -3.50 4.53 -17.31
CA HIS A 194 -4.74 5.04 -16.75
C HIS A 194 -5.16 4.33 -15.46
N GLY A 195 -4.25 3.65 -14.78
CA GLY A 195 -4.49 2.94 -13.52
C GLY A 195 -5.11 1.56 -13.70
N MET A 196 -5.82 1.09 -12.67
CA MET A 196 -6.43 -0.24 -12.60
C MET A 196 -7.33 -0.53 -13.81
N GLN A 197 -7.11 -1.67 -14.48
CA GLN A 197 -7.87 -2.07 -15.67
C GLN A 197 -9.23 -2.66 -15.30
N VAL A 198 -10.29 -2.24 -16.00
CA VAL A 198 -11.68 -2.65 -15.72
C VAL A 198 -11.88 -4.15 -15.90
N GLU A 199 -11.36 -4.72 -17.01
CA GLU A 199 -11.53 -6.15 -17.30
C GLU A 199 -10.73 -7.03 -16.34
N ALA A 200 -9.51 -6.62 -15.98
CA ALA A 200 -8.72 -7.33 -14.98
C ALA A 200 -9.40 -7.30 -13.59
N LEU A 201 -10.03 -6.17 -13.22
CA LEU A 201 -10.83 -6.11 -12.00
C LEU A 201 -12.05 -7.02 -12.08
N ARG A 202 -12.76 -7.09 -13.22
CA ARG A 202 -13.88 -8.02 -13.41
C ARG A 202 -13.47 -9.45 -13.11
N GLN A 203 -12.35 -9.90 -13.69
CA GLN A 203 -11.82 -11.25 -13.46
C GLN A 203 -11.53 -11.52 -11.97
N ALA A 204 -10.97 -10.55 -11.26
CA ALA A 204 -10.74 -10.69 -9.82
C ALA A 204 -12.04 -10.74 -9.01
N LEU A 205 -13.07 -9.96 -9.40
CA LEU A 205 -14.39 -9.99 -8.76
C LEU A 205 -15.11 -11.33 -9.02
N ASP A 206 -15.06 -11.84 -10.25
CA ASP A 206 -15.61 -13.14 -10.62
C ASP A 206 -14.87 -14.30 -9.90
N ALA A 207 -13.57 -14.12 -9.65
CA ALA A 207 -12.77 -15.03 -8.83
C ALA A 207 -13.11 -14.94 -7.32
N GLY A 208 -14.05 -14.09 -6.92
CA GLY A 208 -14.57 -13.98 -5.55
C GLY A 208 -13.81 -13.01 -4.66
N ALA A 209 -13.28 -11.92 -5.20
CA ALA A 209 -12.78 -10.83 -4.38
C ALA A 209 -13.90 -10.26 -3.48
N ARG A 210 -13.61 -10.08 -2.20
CA ARG A 210 -14.51 -9.51 -1.19
C ARG A 210 -14.24 -8.02 -0.94
N ALA A 211 -13.07 -7.56 -1.33
CA ALA A 211 -12.70 -6.15 -1.29
C ALA A 211 -11.81 -5.80 -2.49
N VAL A 212 -11.78 -4.51 -2.80
CA VAL A 212 -10.86 -3.90 -3.77
C VAL A 212 -10.08 -2.81 -3.07
N LEU A 213 -8.76 -2.79 -3.23
CA LEU A 213 -7.90 -1.69 -2.84
C LEU A 213 -7.32 -1.07 -4.10
N LEU A 214 -7.56 0.22 -4.33
CA LEU A 214 -7.08 0.93 -5.51
C LEU A 214 -6.53 2.33 -5.17
N THR A 215 -5.59 2.79 -6.00
CA THR A 215 -4.96 4.11 -5.91
C THR A 215 -5.39 4.96 -7.10
N PRO A 216 -6.21 6.02 -6.90
CA PRO A 216 -6.79 6.77 -8.01
C PRO A 216 -5.82 7.73 -8.69
N ARG A 217 -4.77 8.18 -7.99
CA ARG A 217 -3.80 9.17 -8.47
C ARG A 217 -2.39 8.87 -7.98
N ALA A 218 -1.40 9.17 -8.83
CA ALA A 218 0.02 8.98 -8.50
C ALA A 218 0.32 7.57 -7.96
N HIS A 219 -0.22 6.54 -8.61
CA HIS A 219 -0.07 5.14 -8.18
C HIS A 219 1.40 4.79 -7.90
N ASN A 220 1.67 4.19 -6.76
CA ASN A 220 3.01 3.73 -6.40
C ASN A 220 3.12 2.21 -6.65
N PRO A 221 3.96 1.74 -7.62
CA PRO A 221 5.14 2.47 -8.10
C PRO A 221 4.99 3.19 -9.45
N THR A 222 3.91 2.99 -10.21
CA THR A 222 3.85 3.30 -11.65
C THR A 222 3.63 4.78 -11.99
N GLY A 223 3.14 5.59 -11.05
CA GLY A 223 2.76 6.98 -11.28
C GLY A 223 1.45 7.15 -12.08
N ALA A 224 0.74 6.07 -12.40
CA ALA A 224 -0.53 6.12 -13.12
C ALA A 224 -1.62 6.86 -12.33
N SER A 225 -2.55 7.49 -13.05
CA SER A 225 -3.73 8.15 -12.47
C SER A 225 -4.96 7.80 -13.30
N LEU A 226 -6.10 7.59 -12.63
CA LEU A 226 -7.37 7.29 -13.31
C LEU A 226 -7.86 8.51 -14.08
N ASP A 227 -8.19 8.32 -15.35
CA ASP A 227 -8.97 9.29 -16.09
C ASP A 227 -10.48 9.10 -15.84
N GLY A 228 -11.28 10.09 -16.30
CA GLY A 228 -12.73 10.06 -16.12
C GLY A 228 -13.42 8.88 -16.82
N LYS A 229 -12.88 8.36 -17.92
CA LYS A 229 -13.42 7.20 -18.63
C LYS A 229 -13.17 5.91 -17.83
N ARG A 230 -11.93 5.72 -17.36
CA ARG A 230 -11.54 4.58 -16.56
C ARG A 230 -12.32 4.54 -15.25
N ALA A 231 -12.41 5.66 -14.53
CA ALA A 231 -13.16 5.76 -13.28
C ALA A 231 -14.65 5.42 -13.47
N ARG A 232 -15.28 5.90 -14.54
CA ARG A 232 -16.68 5.53 -14.86
C ARG A 232 -16.84 4.03 -15.10
N GLY A 233 -15.92 3.42 -15.86
CA GLY A 233 -15.94 1.97 -16.11
C GLY A 233 -15.80 1.15 -14.83
N LEU A 234 -14.87 1.54 -13.95
CA LEU A 234 -14.69 0.90 -12.65
C LEU A 234 -15.93 1.07 -11.76
N ARG A 235 -16.51 2.27 -11.70
CA ARG A 235 -17.73 2.54 -10.93
C ARG A 235 -18.92 1.71 -11.42
N GLN A 236 -19.13 1.61 -12.73
CA GLN A 236 -20.19 0.78 -13.31
C GLN A 236 -20.00 -0.70 -13.00
N LEU A 237 -18.76 -1.18 -13.10
CA LEU A 237 -18.44 -2.55 -12.74
C LEU A 237 -18.71 -2.80 -11.25
N LEU A 238 -18.20 -1.96 -10.34
CA LEU A 238 -18.39 -2.11 -8.90
C LEU A 238 -19.86 -2.04 -8.46
N ALA A 239 -20.69 -1.27 -9.17
CA ALA A 239 -22.13 -1.23 -8.93
C ALA A 239 -22.82 -2.61 -9.13
N SER A 240 -22.26 -3.47 -9.98
CA SER A 240 -22.74 -4.85 -10.18
C SER A 240 -22.30 -5.83 -9.09
N TYR A 241 -21.42 -5.39 -8.16
CA TYR A 241 -20.89 -6.21 -7.06
C TYR A 241 -21.09 -5.53 -5.69
N PRO A 242 -22.35 -5.27 -5.26
CA PRO A 242 -22.64 -4.46 -4.07
C PRO A 242 -22.13 -5.07 -2.75
N GLN A 243 -21.77 -6.36 -2.76
CA GLN A 243 -21.20 -7.07 -1.61
C GLN A 243 -19.71 -6.80 -1.41
N VAL A 244 -19.02 -6.25 -2.43
CA VAL A 244 -17.58 -6.00 -2.41
C VAL A 244 -17.30 -4.68 -1.69
N ALA A 245 -16.37 -4.68 -0.74
CA ALA A 245 -15.90 -3.46 -0.09
C ALA A 245 -14.91 -2.70 -0.98
N VAL A 246 -15.02 -1.37 -1.03
CA VAL A 246 -14.17 -0.52 -1.90
C VAL A 246 -13.32 0.40 -1.04
N LEU A 247 -12.01 0.18 -1.07
CA LEU A 247 -11.01 1.00 -0.36
C LEU A 247 -10.17 1.79 -1.36
N ILE A 248 -10.22 3.10 -1.24
CA ILE A 248 -9.50 4.03 -2.12
C ILE A 248 -8.40 4.71 -1.33
N ASP A 249 -7.14 4.51 -1.75
CA ASP A 249 -5.96 5.17 -1.19
C ASP A 249 -5.55 6.36 -2.06
N ASP A 250 -6.12 7.53 -1.79
CA ASP A 250 -5.79 8.80 -2.43
C ASP A 250 -4.65 9.52 -1.67
N HIS A 251 -3.52 8.83 -1.55
CA HIS A 251 -2.39 9.26 -0.72
C HIS A 251 -1.69 10.53 -1.21
N TYR A 252 -1.92 10.92 -2.47
CA TYR A 252 -1.27 12.07 -3.10
C TYR A 252 -2.20 13.29 -3.26
N ALA A 253 -3.40 13.25 -2.69
CA ALA A 253 -4.49 14.21 -2.89
C ALA A 253 -4.09 15.69 -2.80
N LEU A 254 -3.27 16.08 -1.81
CA LEU A 254 -2.86 17.47 -1.56
C LEU A 254 -1.78 17.99 -2.52
N LEU A 255 -1.12 17.12 -3.26
CA LEU A 255 -0.02 17.44 -4.18
C LEU A 255 -0.38 17.21 -5.65
N SER A 256 -1.47 16.46 -5.90
CA SER A 256 -1.87 16.05 -7.23
C SER A 256 -2.29 17.23 -8.09
N GLN A 257 -1.83 17.21 -9.33
CA GLN A 257 -2.24 18.12 -10.41
C GLN A 257 -3.37 17.51 -11.25
N GLN A 258 -3.73 16.25 -11.01
CA GLN A 258 -4.80 15.55 -11.71
C GLN A 258 -6.13 15.66 -10.96
N ALA A 259 -7.22 15.77 -11.71
CA ALA A 259 -8.56 15.72 -11.14
C ALA A 259 -8.82 14.35 -10.49
N TYR A 260 -9.49 14.36 -9.35
CA TYR A 260 -9.98 13.12 -8.75
C TYR A 260 -11.28 12.69 -9.44
N HIS A 261 -11.33 11.44 -9.87
CA HIS A 261 -12.51 10.81 -10.45
C HIS A 261 -12.98 9.68 -9.54
N SER A 262 -14.18 9.83 -8.96
CA SER A 262 -14.74 8.84 -8.05
C SER A 262 -15.08 7.53 -8.76
N VAL A 263 -14.71 6.41 -8.13
CA VAL A 263 -15.09 5.05 -8.54
C VAL A 263 -16.19 4.49 -7.63
N LEU A 264 -16.65 5.24 -6.63
CA LEU A 264 -17.66 4.80 -5.69
C LEU A 264 -19.03 4.72 -6.39
N PRO A 265 -19.73 3.58 -6.29
CA PRO A 265 -21.15 3.51 -6.68
C PRO A 265 -22.00 4.42 -5.79
N GLU A 266 -23.08 4.98 -6.33
CA GLU A 266 -23.97 5.91 -5.62
C GLU A 266 -24.62 5.24 -4.38
N ASP A 267 -25.04 3.99 -4.52
CA ASP A 267 -25.62 3.17 -3.45
C ASP A 267 -24.60 2.22 -2.79
N GLY A 268 -23.31 2.54 -2.89
CA GLY A 268 -22.23 1.69 -2.41
C GLY A 268 -22.29 1.46 -0.89
N ARG A 269 -22.20 0.20 -0.49
CA ARG A 269 -22.06 -0.20 0.91
C ARG A 269 -20.62 -0.63 1.17
N ARG A 270 -20.10 -0.36 2.37
CA ARG A 270 -18.73 -0.69 2.76
C ARG A 270 -17.68 -0.08 1.80
N TRP A 271 -17.53 1.20 1.90
CA TRP A 271 -16.51 1.93 1.17
C TRP A 271 -15.74 2.86 2.10
N ALA A 272 -14.52 3.18 1.70
CA ALA A 272 -13.70 4.20 2.35
C ALA A 272 -12.81 4.91 1.34
N LEU A 273 -12.74 6.24 1.45
CA LEU A 273 -11.78 7.10 0.76
C LEU A 273 -10.78 7.64 1.78
N LEU A 274 -9.53 7.22 1.67
CA LEU A 274 -8.41 7.68 2.49
C LEU A 274 -7.63 8.79 1.77
N ARG A 275 -7.30 9.86 2.50
CA ARG A 275 -6.41 10.95 2.05
C ARG A 275 -5.30 11.18 3.06
N SER A 276 -4.09 10.78 2.69
CA SER A 276 -2.91 10.93 3.55
C SER A 276 -2.39 12.36 3.52
N LEU A 277 -2.00 12.88 4.68
CA LEU A 277 -1.30 14.17 4.80
C LEU A 277 0.23 14.01 4.69
N SER A 278 0.75 12.79 4.74
CA SER A 278 2.19 12.51 4.88
C SER A 278 3.05 13.05 3.73
N LYS A 279 2.58 12.99 2.48
CA LYS A 279 3.38 13.43 1.33
C LYS A 279 3.47 14.96 1.23
N ALA A 280 2.45 15.66 1.72
CA ALA A 280 2.38 17.12 1.68
C ALA A 280 2.94 17.80 2.96
N LEU A 281 2.75 17.18 4.12
CA LEU A 281 3.11 17.76 5.43
C LEU A 281 4.30 17.07 6.10
N GLY A 282 4.78 15.96 5.55
CA GLY A 282 5.86 15.16 6.11
C GLY A 282 5.39 13.79 6.60
N PRO A 283 6.19 12.74 6.36
CA PRO A 283 5.81 11.36 6.68
C PRO A 283 5.67 11.09 8.18
N ASP A 284 6.34 11.85 9.03
CA ASP A 284 6.32 11.68 10.49
C ASP A 284 5.01 12.17 11.13
N LEU A 285 4.23 13.03 10.46
CA LEU A 285 2.97 13.54 10.97
C LEU A 285 1.93 12.44 11.28
N ARG A 286 1.92 11.38 10.49
CA ARG A 286 1.05 10.21 10.67
C ARG A 286 -0.43 10.56 10.85
N VAL A 287 -1.00 11.35 9.94
CA VAL A 287 -2.44 11.69 9.89
C VAL A 287 -2.98 11.41 8.51
N ALA A 288 -4.14 10.77 8.44
CA ALA A 288 -4.95 10.63 7.24
C ALA A 288 -6.42 10.95 7.52
N TRP A 289 -7.06 11.60 6.57
CA TRP A 289 -8.51 11.78 6.52
C TRP A 289 -9.16 10.55 5.92
N LEU A 290 -10.32 10.20 6.43
CA LEU A 290 -11.10 9.08 5.95
C LEU A 290 -12.58 9.45 5.88
N GLY A 291 -13.14 9.40 4.65
CA GLY A 291 -14.58 9.44 4.43
C GLY A 291 -15.08 8.02 4.19
N CYS A 292 -16.15 7.60 4.86
CA CYS A 292 -16.70 6.25 4.69
C CYS A 292 -18.20 6.19 4.98
N ASP A 293 -18.83 5.07 4.66
CA ASP A 293 -20.21 4.81 5.06
C ASP A 293 -20.34 4.57 6.58
N ALA A 294 -21.57 4.64 7.10
CA ALA A 294 -21.85 4.59 8.54
C ALA A 294 -21.47 3.24 9.18
N ASP A 295 -21.70 2.10 8.50
CA ASP A 295 -21.32 0.77 9.02
C ASP A 295 -19.79 0.64 9.11
N THR A 296 -19.09 1.07 8.08
CA THR A 296 -17.63 1.13 8.06
C THR A 296 -17.08 2.00 9.19
N ALA A 297 -17.65 3.19 9.42
CA ALA A 297 -17.24 4.07 10.51
C ALA A 297 -17.45 3.40 11.89
N ALA A 298 -18.59 2.77 12.11
CA ALA A 298 -18.88 2.07 13.36
C ALA A 298 -17.86 0.95 13.64
N ARG A 299 -17.54 0.14 12.63
CA ARG A 299 -16.54 -0.94 12.73
C ARG A 299 -15.12 -0.39 12.97
N LEU A 300 -14.76 0.69 12.27
CA LEU A 300 -13.46 1.34 12.45
C LEU A 300 -13.31 1.89 13.88
N ARG A 301 -14.34 2.55 14.41
CA ARG A 301 -14.31 3.08 15.79
C ARG A 301 -14.09 1.97 16.82
N LEU A 302 -14.70 0.80 16.65
CA LEU A 302 -14.45 -0.37 17.53
C LEU A 302 -12.98 -0.80 17.46
N ARG A 303 -12.38 -0.78 16.28
CA ARG A 303 -10.96 -1.09 16.09
C ARG A 303 -10.03 -0.03 16.70
N LEU A 304 -10.37 1.23 16.56
CA LEU A 304 -9.62 2.34 17.17
C LEU A 304 -9.71 2.27 18.69
N ALA A 305 -10.89 2.01 19.25
CA ALA A 305 -11.12 1.93 20.68
C ALA A 305 -10.29 0.83 21.37
N ALA A 306 -10.00 -0.26 20.67
CA ALA A 306 -9.14 -1.33 21.17
C ALA A 306 -7.65 -1.00 21.17
N GLY A 307 -7.26 0.17 20.65
CA GLY A 307 -5.87 0.61 20.53
C GLY A 307 -5.67 2.09 20.88
N THR A 308 -5.30 2.87 19.88
CA THR A 308 -4.93 4.29 20.05
C THR A 308 -6.10 5.22 20.32
N GLY A 309 -7.34 4.78 20.17
CA GLY A 309 -8.57 5.54 20.35
C GLY A 309 -8.79 6.61 19.27
N TRP A 310 -7.91 7.57 19.18
CA TRP A 310 -7.97 8.67 18.21
C TRP A 310 -6.56 9.16 17.83
N VAL A 311 -6.46 9.91 16.75
CA VAL A 311 -5.23 10.65 16.38
C VAL A 311 -5.05 11.81 17.35
N SER A 312 -3.86 11.95 17.93
CA SER A 312 -3.57 13.02 18.88
C SER A 312 -4.01 14.40 18.35
N HIS A 313 -4.75 15.15 19.19
CA HIS A 313 -5.16 16.52 18.86
C HIS A 313 -3.97 17.46 18.64
N LEU A 314 -2.81 17.20 19.25
CA LEU A 314 -1.59 17.97 18.99
C LEU A 314 -1.18 17.85 17.52
N LEU A 315 -1.25 16.64 16.95
CA LEU A 315 -0.96 16.40 15.52
C LEU A 315 -2.05 16.99 14.62
N GLN A 316 -3.32 16.87 15.03
CA GLN A 316 -4.44 17.49 14.32
C GLN A 316 -4.30 19.02 14.28
N ASP A 317 -3.95 19.65 15.38
CA ASP A 317 -3.79 21.11 15.48
C ASP A 317 -2.55 21.60 14.72
N ALA A 318 -1.43 20.86 14.75
CA ALA A 318 -0.24 21.16 13.96
C ALA A 318 -0.55 21.10 12.45
N ALA A 319 -1.21 20.05 11.99
CA ALA A 319 -1.64 19.91 10.59
C ALA A 319 -2.64 21.01 10.19
N SER A 320 -3.63 21.29 11.04
CA SER A 320 -4.64 22.33 10.78
C SER A 320 -4.00 23.71 10.64
N SER A 321 -3.00 24.02 11.48
CA SER A 321 -2.30 25.32 11.43
C SER A 321 -1.57 25.54 10.12
N VAL A 322 -1.00 24.48 9.53
CA VAL A 322 -0.38 24.52 8.20
C VAL A 322 -1.43 24.71 7.12
N LEU A 323 -2.49 23.90 7.17
CA LEU A 323 -3.51 23.87 6.12
C LEU A 323 -4.43 25.11 6.12
N GLU A 324 -4.61 25.80 7.25
CA GLU A 324 -5.32 27.07 7.32
C GLU A 324 -4.45 28.27 6.88
N SER A 325 -3.13 28.14 6.91
CA SER A 325 -2.19 29.18 6.51
C SER A 325 -2.10 29.31 4.99
N ALA A 326 -2.53 30.42 4.41
CA ALA A 326 -2.45 30.66 2.98
C ALA A 326 -1.01 30.55 2.43
N PRO A 327 0.05 31.09 3.07
CA PRO A 327 1.42 30.90 2.62
C PRO A 327 1.88 29.43 2.64
N GLN A 328 1.44 28.63 3.62
CA GLN A 328 1.82 27.21 3.68
C GLN A 328 1.07 26.40 2.61
N ARG A 329 -0.21 26.70 2.36
CA ARG A 329 -0.94 26.07 1.25
C ARG A 329 -0.29 26.38 -0.10
N ALA A 330 0.15 27.63 -0.33
CA ALA A 330 0.88 27.99 -1.53
C ALA A 330 2.20 27.21 -1.65
N LYS A 331 2.93 27.01 -0.54
CA LYS A 331 4.13 26.17 -0.52
C LYS A 331 3.83 24.72 -0.90
N ILE A 332 2.72 24.15 -0.42
CA ILE A 332 2.30 22.78 -0.77
C ILE A 332 1.96 22.69 -2.28
N ALA A 333 1.24 23.66 -2.82
CA ALA A 333 0.91 23.71 -4.25
C ALA A 333 2.20 23.77 -5.11
N VAL A 334 3.12 24.66 -4.77
CA VAL A 334 4.44 24.77 -5.43
C VAL A 334 5.24 23.48 -5.32
N ALA A 335 5.13 22.75 -4.21
CA ALA A 335 5.78 21.45 -4.06
C ALA A 335 5.22 20.43 -5.07
N GLY A 336 3.90 20.34 -5.23
CA GLY A 336 3.24 19.50 -6.23
C GLY A 336 3.70 19.82 -7.66
N GLU A 337 3.70 21.10 -8.02
CA GLU A 337 4.18 21.56 -9.33
C GLU A 337 5.65 21.18 -9.57
N ARG A 338 6.53 21.38 -8.59
CA ARG A 338 7.95 21.04 -8.69
C ARG A 338 8.19 19.53 -8.82
N TYR A 339 7.42 18.70 -8.13
CA TYR A 339 7.52 17.25 -8.28
C TYR A 339 7.12 16.84 -9.68
N GLN A 340 6.02 17.36 -10.19
CA GLN A 340 5.57 17.09 -11.54
C GLN A 340 6.59 17.57 -12.59
N GLN A 341 7.16 18.77 -12.44
CA GLN A 341 8.18 19.29 -13.32
C GLN A 341 9.45 18.43 -13.35
N ARG A 342 9.93 17.97 -12.17
CA ARG A 342 11.10 17.09 -12.07
C ARG A 342 10.87 15.76 -12.76
N LEU A 343 9.69 15.17 -12.57
CA LEU A 343 9.29 13.93 -13.21
C LEU A 343 9.25 14.09 -14.74
N GLN A 344 8.58 15.11 -15.24
CA GLN A 344 8.51 15.41 -16.67
C GLN A 344 9.87 15.69 -17.28
N THR A 345 10.74 16.42 -16.57
CA THR A 345 12.13 16.70 -17.01
C THR A 345 12.91 15.39 -17.15
N LEU A 346 12.84 14.49 -16.15
CA LEU A 346 13.53 13.20 -16.21
C LEU A 346 13.00 12.34 -17.36
N GLN A 347 11.67 12.30 -17.56
CA GLN A 347 11.05 11.57 -18.67
C GLN A 347 11.50 12.12 -20.05
N ALA A 348 11.56 13.44 -20.20
CA ALA A 348 12.03 14.08 -21.44
C ALA A 348 13.51 13.77 -21.72
N LEU A 349 14.35 13.81 -20.67
CA LEU A 349 15.78 13.47 -20.78
C LEU A 349 16.00 11.99 -21.15
N LEU A 350 15.23 11.09 -20.59
CA LEU A 350 15.27 9.65 -20.90
C LEU A 350 14.82 9.40 -22.34
N ARG A 351 13.70 10.00 -22.75
CA ARG A 351 13.19 9.88 -24.13
C ARG A 351 14.21 10.36 -25.16
N ALA A 352 14.89 11.49 -24.90
CA ALA A 352 15.95 11.99 -25.76
C ALA A 352 17.16 11.04 -25.90
N ARG A 353 17.27 10.05 -24.98
CA ARG A 353 18.31 9.00 -24.98
C ARG A 353 17.77 7.64 -25.46
N GLY A 354 16.56 7.59 -26.02
CA GLY A 354 15.93 6.36 -26.50
C GLY A 354 15.24 5.52 -25.41
N VAL A 355 15.29 5.93 -24.14
CA VAL A 355 14.68 5.17 -23.04
C VAL A 355 13.19 5.48 -22.94
N GLN A 356 12.35 4.44 -23.11
CA GLN A 356 10.91 4.58 -23.03
C GLN A 356 10.42 4.51 -21.58
N THR A 357 9.54 5.43 -21.21
CA THR A 357 8.83 5.43 -19.92
C THR A 357 7.33 5.41 -20.14
N ALA A 358 6.56 4.85 -19.22
CA ALA A 358 5.10 4.96 -19.28
C ALA A 358 4.66 6.43 -19.17
N LEU A 359 3.60 6.80 -19.88
CA LEU A 359 2.99 8.13 -19.87
C LEU A 359 1.47 7.98 -19.85
N PRO A 360 0.71 8.89 -19.19
CA PRO A 360 1.18 9.94 -18.27
C PRO A 360 1.59 9.37 -16.91
N MET A 361 2.45 10.11 -16.18
CA MET A 361 2.84 9.79 -14.80
C MET A 361 2.68 11.00 -13.90
N GLU A 362 2.36 10.74 -12.64
CA GLU A 362 2.31 11.73 -11.55
C GLU A 362 2.96 11.17 -10.28
N GLY A 363 3.34 12.02 -9.36
CA GLY A 363 3.85 11.63 -8.05
C GLY A 363 5.34 11.93 -7.84
N LEU A 364 5.92 11.23 -6.87
CA LEU A 364 7.33 11.41 -6.46
C LEU A 364 8.29 10.51 -7.23
N ASN A 365 7.75 9.49 -7.90
CA ASN A 365 8.52 8.37 -8.46
C ASN A 365 8.36 8.29 -9.97
N LEU A 366 9.47 7.99 -10.64
CA LEU A 366 9.45 7.50 -12.00
C LEU A 366 9.44 5.97 -11.97
N TRP A 367 8.58 5.34 -12.76
CA TRP A 367 8.61 3.92 -13.05
C TRP A 367 9.23 3.69 -14.42
N LEU A 368 10.31 2.90 -14.43
CA LEU A 368 10.98 2.48 -15.66
C LEU A 368 10.79 0.96 -15.82
N PRO A 369 9.91 0.51 -16.74
CA PRO A 369 9.75 -0.92 -16.99
C PRO A 369 11.05 -1.50 -17.58
N LEU A 370 11.34 -2.75 -17.21
CA LEU A 370 12.48 -3.53 -17.73
C LEU A 370 11.98 -4.82 -18.36
N PRO A 371 12.69 -5.37 -19.34
CA PRO A 371 12.33 -6.62 -19.98
C PRO A 371 12.61 -7.86 -19.11
N ALA A 372 13.44 -7.72 -18.07
CA ALA A 372 13.87 -8.79 -17.18
C ALA A 372 14.13 -8.27 -15.75
N ASP A 373 14.55 -9.15 -14.84
CA ASP A 373 14.90 -8.86 -13.45
C ASP A 373 15.83 -7.64 -13.31
N SER A 374 15.52 -6.79 -12.35
CA SER A 374 16.19 -5.48 -12.17
C SER A 374 17.53 -5.53 -11.43
N ARG A 375 17.97 -6.66 -10.92
CA ARG A 375 19.14 -6.76 -10.02
C ARG A 375 20.43 -6.24 -10.64
N ALA A 376 20.67 -6.57 -11.90
CA ALA A 376 21.87 -6.09 -12.60
C ALA A 376 21.88 -4.56 -12.71
N GLN A 377 20.73 -3.97 -13.05
CA GLN A 377 20.56 -2.52 -13.17
C GLN A 377 20.68 -1.81 -11.83
N VAL A 378 20.08 -2.37 -10.77
CA VAL A 378 20.20 -1.84 -9.40
C VAL A 378 21.66 -1.81 -8.97
N LEU A 379 22.44 -2.88 -9.17
CA LEU A 379 23.87 -2.94 -8.83
C LEU A 379 24.70 -1.98 -9.68
N ALA A 380 24.44 -1.89 -10.97
CA ALA A 380 25.14 -0.98 -11.88
C ALA A 380 24.85 0.50 -11.57
N LEU A 381 23.64 0.84 -11.13
CA LEU A 381 23.30 2.20 -10.66
C LEU A 381 23.94 2.48 -9.29
N ALA A 382 24.00 1.51 -8.40
CA ALA A 382 24.68 1.66 -7.11
C ALA A 382 26.16 1.96 -7.30
N SER A 383 26.86 1.32 -8.24
CA SER A 383 28.27 1.62 -8.57
C SER A 383 28.49 3.03 -9.13
N ARG A 384 27.42 3.69 -9.62
CA ARG A 384 27.40 5.09 -10.09
C ARG A 384 26.91 6.09 -9.03
N GLY A 385 26.68 5.63 -7.80
CA GLY A 385 26.25 6.47 -6.69
C GLY A 385 24.74 6.60 -6.50
N TRP A 386 23.90 5.81 -7.20
CA TRP A 386 22.43 5.87 -7.12
C TRP A 386 21.86 4.65 -6.41
N HIS A 387 21.09 4.87 -5.36
CA HIS A 387 20.31 3.81 -4.71
C HIS A 387 18.86 3.85 -5.22
N VAL A 388 18.50 2.93 -6.09
CA VAL A 388 17.15 2.78 -6.67
C VAL A 388 16.47 1.52 -6.15
N ARG A 389 15.16 1.39 -6.35
CA ARG A 389 14.41 0.22 -5.92
C ARG A 389 14.01 -0.64 -7.11
N GLY A 390 14.35 -1.92 -7.06
CA GLY A 390 13.90 -2.91 -8.04
C GLY A 390 12.38 -3.14 -7.97
N GLY A 391 11.78 -3.42 -9.10
CA GLY A 391 10.34 -3.56 -9.27
C GLY A 391 9.75 -4.82 -8.65
N GLU A 392 10.56 -5.85 -8.48
CA GLU A 392 10.14 -7.16 -8.01
C GLU A 392 9.50 -7.12 -6.61
N VAL A 393 9.87 -6.15 -5.78
CA VAL A 393 9.30 -5.98 -4.43
C VAL A 393 7.86 -5.46 -4.45
N PHE A 394 7.39 -4.92 -5.58
CA PHE A 394 6.02 -4.45 -5.76
C PHE A 394 5.13 -5.47 -6.46
N ALA A 395 5.69 -6.58 -6.93
CA ALA A 395 4.96 -7.61 -7.65
C ALA A 395 3.97 -8.35 -6.75
N VAL A 396 2.78 -8.62 -7.28
CA VAL A 396 1.74 -9.41 -6.63
C VAL A 396 1.77 -10.86 -7.17
N ALA A 397 1.67 -11.05 -8.46
CA ALA A 397 1.64 -12.37 -9.09
C ALA A 397 2.69 -12.53 -10.19
N ALA A 398 2.84 -11.55 -11.07
CA ALA A 398 3.85 -11.57 -12.12
C ALA A 398 5.09 -10.80 -11.68
N PRO A 399 6.31 -11.21 -12.06
CA PRO A 399 7.49 -10.42 -11.76
C PRO A 399 7.31 -9.02 -12.38
N GLY A 400 7.10 -8.02 -11.55
CA GLY A 400 7.03 -6.61 -11.97
C GLY A 400 8.42 -6.09 -12.29
N HIS A 401 8.99 -6.50 -13.43
CA HIS A 401 10.32 -6.05 -13.83
C HIS A 401 10.32 -4.56 -14.10
N GLY A 402 11.14 -3.84 -13.39
CA GLY A 402 11.24 -2.38 -13.50
C GLY A 402 12.11 -1.76 -12.41
N LEU A 403 12.26 -0.45 -12.49
CA LEU A 403 12.91 0.36 -11.46
C LEU A 403 11.94 1.43 -10.99
N ARG A 404 11.76 1.55 -9.67
CA ARG A 404 11.15 2.74 -9.07
C ARG A 404 12.24 3.70 -8.64
N ILE A 405 12.16 4.92 -9.12
CA ILE A 405 13.17 5.97 -8.94
C ILE A 405 12.49 7.20 -8.34
N THR A 406 12.76 7.50 -7.07
CA THR A 406 12.22 8.69 -6.40
C THR A 406 13.00 9.92 -6.85
N CYS A 407 12.46 10.70 -7.76
CA CYS A 407 13.11 11.89 -8.31
C CYS A 407 12.74 13.21 -7.59
N ALA A 408 11.95 13.13 -6.53
CA ALA A 408 11.35 14.26 -5.83
C ALA A 408 12.34 15.31 -5.32
N ALA A 409 13.58 14.93 -4.94
CA ALA A 409 14.57 15.83 -4.35
C ALA A 409 15.72 16.21 -5.32
N LEU A 410 15.70 15.70 -6.56
CA LEU A 410 16.80 15.91 -7.52
C LEU A 410 16.82 17.33 -8.10
N GLY A 411 18.03 17.87 -8.21
CA GLY A 411 18.29 19.12 -8.92
C GLY A 411 18.52 18.90 -10.44
N PRO A 412 18.54 19.96 -11.25
CA PRO A 412 18.67 19.84 -12.71
C PRO A 412 19.93 19.10 -13.19
N ALA A 413 21.07 19.31 -12.53
CA ALA A 413 22.31 18.59 -12.85
C ALA A 413 22.21 17.09 -12.55
N GLN A 414 21.65 16.75 -11.38
CA GLN A 414 21.43 15.36 -10.97
C GLN A 414 20.45 14.63 -11.89
N LEU A 415 19.38 15.31 -12.36
CA LEU A 415 18.44 14.74 -13.31
C LEU A 415 19.10 14.39 -14.65
N ARG A 416 20.00 15.25 -15.14
CA ARG A 416 20.77 14.96 -16.36
C ARG A 416 21.70 13.77 -16.17
N GLN A 417 22.51 13.79 -15.11
CA GLN A 417 23.42 12.69 -14.80
C GLN A 417 22.68 11.36 -14.62
N LEU A 418 21.58 11.36 -13.87
CA LEU A 418 20.75 10.15 -13.68
C LEU A 418 20.20 9.63 -15.02
N ALA A 419 19.78 10.52 -15.93
CA ALA A 419 19.28 10.11 -17.24
C ALA A 419 20.40 9.49 -18.10
N ASP A 420 21.64 10.04 -18.05
CA ASP A 420 22.81 9.45 -18.72
C ASP A 420 23.12 8.06 -18.16
N ASP A 421 23.15 7.93 -16.84
CA ASP A 421 23.44 6.67 -16.17
C ASP A 421 22.37 5.60 -16.41
N LEU A 422 21.08 5.98 -16.39
CA LEU A 422 19.98 5.07 -16.70
C LEU A 422 20.03 4.57 -18.16
N ALA A 423 20.30 5.47 -19.11
CA ALA A 423 20.45 5.08 -20.51
C ALA A 423 21.61 4.09 -20.71
N ALA A 424 22.75 4.37 -20.08
CA ALA A 424 23.93 3.49 -20.15
C ALA A 424 23.70 2.11 -19.50
N VAL A 425 22.92 2.05 -18.43
CA VAL A 425 22.68 0.82 -17.66
C VAL A 425 21.55 -0.02 -18.26
N CYS A 426 20.53 0.61 -18.82
CA CYS A 426 19.40 -0.11 -19.41
C CYS A 426 19.68 -0.66 -20.82
N GLY A 427 20.83 -0.37 -21.43
CA GLY A 427 21.29 -1.02 -22.66
C GLY A 427 20.42 -0.71 -23.89
N LEU A 428 19.90 0.51 -24.00
CA LEU A 428 19.05 0.95 -25.12
C LEU A 428 19.82 1.93 -26.01
#